data_20c7dd45ba11b3f76f4f48679457cbb5
#
_entry.id   20c7dd45ba11b3f76f4f48679457cbb5
#
_cell.length_a   1.000
_cell.length_b   1.000
_cell.length_c   1.000
_cell.angle_alpha   90.00
_cell.angle_beta   90.00
_cell.angle_gamma   90.00
#
_symmetry.space_group_name_H-M   'P 1'
#
loop_
_entity.id
_entity.type
_entity.pdbx_description
1 polymer ?
#
loop_
_entity_poly.entity_id
_entity_poly.type
_entity_poly.pdbx_seq_one_letter_code
_entity_poly.pdbx_strand_id
1 'polypeptide(L)'
;MDIRQTPRFALLFIAALAAGSALAAEDINRVNGAITAHAGSEYGRLETVNGSITLDDGARSGDASTVNGAIRAGNDIASGGLSTVNGGIHAGERARIGGSVETVNGSVFIGRDGEVEGDVETVNGAIGLVATVVAGDVGTSSGNVTIGAGSHVRGRLHVDKPSANWMPIRISTRRQRIIIGPGAVVDGPLEFEREVTLYVHDSARVGEISGATPVPYSTPTAPPRASD
;
A
#
# COMPACT_ATOMS: atom_id res chain seq x y z
N MET A 1 -17.37 -81.17 -2.41
CA MET A 1 -16.66 -80.21 -3.26
C MET A 1 -17.07 -78.83 -2.74
N ASP A 2 -16.25 -78.34 -1.79
CA ASP A 2 -16.52 -77.17 -0.97
C ASP A 2 -16.13 -75.89 -1.73
N ILE A 3 -17.09 -74.99 -1.86
CA ILE A 3 -16.82 -73.65 -2.33
C ILE A 3 -16.99 -72.70 -1.15
N ARG A 4 -15.83 -72.28 -0.58
CA ARG A 4 -15.77 -71.30 0.49
C ARG A 4 -16.09 -69.92 -0.04
N GLN A 5 -17.15 -69.33 0.44
CA GLN A 5 -17.50 -67.92 0.23
C GLN A 5 -16.73 -67.06 1.23
N THR A 6 -15.91 -66.15 0.72
CA THR A 6 -15.27 -65.09 1.49
C THR A 6 -16.19 -63.87 1.59
N PRO A 7 -16.40 -63.27 2.78
CA PRO A 7 -17.20 -62.07 2.90
C PRO A 7 -16.39 -60.85 2.41
N ARG A 8 -16.95 -60.15 1.44
CA ARG A 8 -16.47 -58.86 1.01
C ARG A 8 -16.94 -57.80 2.02
N PHE A 9 -16.02 -57.31 2.87
CA PHE A 9 -16.22 -56.10 3.66
C PHE A 9 -16.25 -54.89 2.72
N ALA A 10 -17.44 -54.34 2.47
CA ALA A 10 -17.61 -53.06 1.84
C ALA A 10 -17.29 -51.99 2.88
N LEU A 11 -16.13 -51.34 2.74
CA LEU A 11 -15.77 -50.14 3.52
C LEU A 11 -16.54 -48.96 2.97
N LEU A 12 -17.59 -48.56 3.68
CA LEU A 12 -18.36 -47.34 3.35
C LEU A 12 -17.55 -46.12 3.80
N PHE A 13 -16.88 -45.45 2.88
CA PHE A 13 -16.28 -44.13 3.12
C PHE A 13 -17.40 -43.10 3.17
N ILE A 14 -17.81 -42.69 4.35
CA ILE A 14 -18.64 -41.51 4.55
C ILE A 14 -17.70 -40.29 4.42
N ALA A 15 -17.62 -39.73 3.23
CA ALA A 15 -17.04 -38.40 3.04
C ALA A 15 -18.01 -37.37 3.65
N ALA A 16 -17.71 -36.95 4.88
CA ALA A 16 -18.37 -35.80 5.47
C ALA A 16 -17.94 -34.56 4.69
N LEU A 17 -18.81 -34.14 3.75
CA LEU A 17 -18.69 -32.86 3.07
C LEU A 17 -19.01 -31.78 4.12
N ALA A 18 -17.97 -31.25 4.77
CA ALA A 18 -18.09 -30.04 5.57
C ALA A 18 -18.38 -28.89 4.59
N ALA A 19 -19.65 -28.65 4.31
CA ALA A 19 -20.11 -27.42 3.71
C ALA A 19 -19.85 -26.30 4.73
N GLY A 20 -18.66 -25.73 4.69
CA GLY A 20 -18.40 -24.44 5.32
C GLY A 20 -19.35 -23.45 4.70
N SER A 21 -20.38 -23.05 5.43
CA SER A 21 -21.17 -21.87 5.10
C SER A 21 -20.18 -20.71 5.04
N ALA A 22 -19.83 -20.25 3.84
CA ALA A 22 -19.20 -18.97 3.65
C ALA A 22 -20.21 -17.94 4.17
N LEU A 23 -20.04 -17.50 5.41
CA LEU A 23 -20.73 -16.33 5.91
C LEU A 23 -20.24 -15.20 5.00
N ALA A 24 -21.17 -14.54 4.29
CA ALA A 24 -20.85 -13.35 3.53
C ALA A 24 -20.21 -12.36 4.50
N ALA A 25 -19.01 -11.87 4.18
CA ALA A 25 -18.32 -10.88 5.00
C ALA A 25 -19.21 -9.63 5.13
N GLU A 26 -19.41 -9.15 6.36
CA GLU A 26 -20.31 -8.04 6.67
C GLU A 26 -19.68 -6.71 6.23
N ASP A 27 -20.42 -5.95 5.42
CA ASP A 27 -20.07 -4.56 5.10
C ASP A 27 -20.42 -3.65 6.28
N ILE A 28 -19.49 -2.77 6.67
CA ILE A 28 -19.71 -1.78 7.72
C ILE A 28 -19.69 -0.39 7.12
N ASN A 29 -20.80 0.33 7.21
CA ASN A 29 -20.92 1.70 6.73
C ASN A 29 -21.36 2.62 7.89
N ARG A 30 -20.63 3.73 8.10
CA ARG A 30 -20.90 4.72 9.15
C ARG A 30 -20.75 6.14 8.60
N VAL A 31 -21.63 7.04 9.02
CA VAL A 31 -21.42 8.47 8.74
C VAL A 31 -20.49 9.08 9.80
N ASN A 32 -20.69 8.71 11.07
CA ASN A 32 -19.86 9.18 12.18
C ASN A 32 -19.42 7.98 13.04
N GLY A 33 -18.16 8.00 13.41
CA GLY A 33 -17.55 7.01 14.30
C GLY A 33 -16.49 6.15 13.64
N ALA A 34 -15.59 5.67 14.45
CA ALA A 34 -14.51 4.81 14.01
C ALA A 34 -15.02 3.39 13.70
N ILE A 35 -14.33 2.71 12.78
CA ILE A 35 -14.55 1.29 12.49
C ILE A 35 -13.29 0.54 12.92
N THR A 36 -13.48 -0.60 13.59
CA THR A 36 -12.39 -1.52 13.92
C THR A 36 -12.71 -2.90 13.36
N ALA A 37 -11.85 -3.39 12.50
CA ALA A 37 -11.83 -4.78 12.06
C ALA A 37 -10.91 -5.57 13.00
N HIS A 38 -11.51 -6.46 13.78
CA HIS A 38 -10.78 -7.20 14.81
C HIS A 38 -9.92 -8.32 14.24
N ALA A 39 -8.85 -8.65 14.96
CA ALA A 39 -7.91 -9.70 14.61
C ALA A 39 -8.62 -11.03 14.30
N GLY A 40 -8.20 -11.67 13.19
CA GLY A 40 -8.73 -12.97 12.77
C GLY A 40 -10.19 -12.96 12.30
N SER A 41 -10.80 -11.80 12.17
CA SER A 41 -12.15 -11.63 11.62
C SER A 41 -12.09 -11.21 10.16
N GLU A 42 -13.15 -11.55 9.43
CA GLU A 42 -13.31 -11.20 8.01
C GLU A 42 -14.49 -10.26 7.85
N TYR A 43 -14.25 -9.16 7.20
CA TYR A 43 -15.22 -8.11 6.91
C TYR A 43 -15.32 -7.86 5.42
N GLY A 44 -16.47 -7.42 4.95
CA GLY A 44 -16.67 -6.88 3.63
C GLY A 44 -16.05 -5.49 3.52
N ARG A 45 -16.74 -4.59 2.87
CA ARG A 45 -16.31 -3.19 2.74
C ARG A 45 -16.47 -2.42 4.06
N LEU A 46 -15.46 -1.60 4.38
CA LEU A 46 -15.45 -0.74 5.56
C LEU A 46 -15.48 0.72 5.12
N GLU A 47 -16.57 1.42 5.39
CA GLU A 47 -16.74 2.81 4.96
C GLU A 47 -17.13 3.72 6.12
N THR A 48 -16.48 4.88 6.25
CA THR A 48 -16.92 5.92 7.17
C THR A 48 -16.68 7.31 6.59
N VAL A 49 -17.50 8.30 6.98
CA VAL A 49 -17.27 9.68 6.56
C VAL A 49 -16.41 10.41 7.59
N ASN A 50 -16.78 10.32 8.85
CA ASN A 50 -16.07 11.01 9.94
C ASN A 50 -15.62 9.99 10.99
N GLY A 51 -14.46 9.40 10.78
CA GLY A 51 -13.88 8.42 11.69
C GLY A 51 -12.66 7.74 11.11
N SER A 52 -11.84 7.19 11.96
CA SER A 52 -10.70 6.37 11.55
C SER A 52 -11.13 4.92 11.31
N ILE A 53 -10.44 4.23 10.42
CA ILE A 53 -10.57 2.79 10.26
C ILE A 53 -9.31 2.15 10.81
N THR A 54 -9.49 1.14 11.66
CA THR A 54 -8.39 0.33 12.20
C THR A 54 -8.61 -1.12 11.81
N LEU A 55 -7.61 -1.72 11.20
CA LEU A 55 -7.53 -3.15 10.94
C LEU A 55 -6.52 -3.72 11.95
N ASP A 56 -6.96 -4.51 12.89
CA ASP A 56 -6.08 -5.17 13.85
C ASP A 56 -5.18 -6.20 13.16
N ASP A 57 -4.12 -6.66 13.83
CA ASP A 57 -3.18 -7.64 13.27
C ASP A 57 -3.92 -8.90 12.78
N GLY A 58 -3.63 -9.32 11.56
CA GLY A 58 -4.25 -10.49 10.94
C GLY A 58 -5.73 -10.30 10.52
N ALA A 59 -6.29 -9.09 10.61
CA ALA A 59 -7.64 -8.82 10.13
C ALA A 59 -7.73 -8.94 8.60
N ARG A 60 -8.91 -9.32 8.13
CA ARG A 60 -9.24 -9.39 6.71
C ARG A 60 -10.41 -8.48 6.39
N SER A 61 -10.32 -7.73 5.30
CA SER A 61 -11.43 -6.88 4.84
C SER A 61 -11.45 -6.76 3.33
N GLY A 62 -12.59 -6.36 2.78
CA GLY A 62 -12.67 -5.76 1.46
C GLY A 62 -12.01 -4.37 1.47
N ASP A 63 -12.49 -3.46 0.63
CA ASP A 63 -11.98 -2.09 0.60
C ASP A 63 -12.27 -1.36 1.92
N ALA A 64 -11.31 -0.52 2.36
CA ALA A 64 -11.48 0.35 3.51
C ALA A 64 -11.35 1.81 3.08
N SER A 65 -12.41 2.60 3.28
CA SER A 65 -12.44 4.00 2.85
C SER A 65 -12.98 4.95 3.90
N THR A 66 -12.37 6.13 4.01
CA THR A 66 -12.87 7.20 4.87
C THR A 66 -12.68 8.57 4.23
N VAL A 67 -13.51 9.55 4.60
CA VAL A 67 -13.31 10.93 4.14
C VAL A 67 -12.45 11.71 5.13
N ASN A 68 -12.81 11.68 6.40
CA ASN A 68 -12.13 12.42 7.44
C ASN A 68 -11.65 11.47 8.54
N GLY A 69 -10.51 10.86 8.32
CA GLY A 69 -9.90 9.94 9.28
C GLY A 69 -8.68 9.24 8.71
N ALA A 70 -7.88 8.69 9.58
CA ALA A 70 -6.75 7.87 9.18
C ALA A 70 -7.15 6.40 9.05
N ILE A 71 -6.47 5.68 8.16
CA ILE A 71 -6.53 4.22 8.09
C ILE A 71 -5.26 3.67 8.72
N ARG A 72 -5.43 2.83 9.73
CA ARG A 72 -4.35 2.13 10.41
C ARG A 72 -4.56 0.64 10.27
N ALA A 73 -3.71 0.02 9.52
CA ALA A 73 -3.68 -1.42 9.35
C ALA A 73 -2.47 -2.01 10.10
N GLY A 74 -2.73 -3.01 10.91
CA GLY A 74 -1.72 -3.75 11.66
C GLY A 74 -0.86 -4.64 10.79
N ASN A 75 -0.20 -5.61 11.41
CA ASN A 75 0.63 -6.57 10.71
C ASN A 75 -0.22 -7.72 10.14
N ASP A 76 0.30 -8.39 9.10
CA ASP A 76 -0.32 -9.60 8.52
C ASP A 76 -1.77 -9.41 8.04
N ILE A 77 -2.18 -8.18 7.76
CA ILE A 77 -3.54 -7.91 7.27
C ILE A 77 -3.70 -8.33 5.80
N ALA A 78 -4.93 -8.64 5.42
CA ALA A 78 -5.33 -8.74 4.02
C ALA A 78 -6.53 -7.82 3.78
N SER A 79 -6.41 -6.90 2.82
CA SER A 79 -7.43 -5.92 2.51
C SER A 79 -7.59 -5.76 1.00
N GLY A 80 -8.73 -5.27 0.55
CA GLY A 80 -8.86 -4.68 -0.78
C GLY A 80 -8.06 -3.39 -0.89
N GLY A 81 -8.62 -2.34 -1.47
CA GLY A 81 -7.99 -1.02 -1.51
C GLY A 81 -8.10 -0.27 -0.18
N LEU A 82 -7.18 0.67 0.05
CA LEU A 82 -7.20 1.58 1.20
C LEU A 82 -7.28 3.01 0.69
N SER A 83 -8.33 3.77 1.02
CA SER A 83 -8.47 5.13 0.55
C SER A 83 -8.94 6.11 1.61
N THR A 84 -8.39 7.33 1.60
CA THR A 84 -8.87 8.42 2.45
C THR A 84 -8.74 9.78 1.75
N VAL A 85 -9.56 10.75 2.15
CA VAL A 85 -9.39 12.11 1.63
C VAL A 85 -8.54 12.94 2.57
N ASN A 86 -8.88 12.97 3.86
CA ASN A 86 -8.18 13.76 4.86
C ASN A 86 -7.68 12.86 5.98
N GLY A 87 -6.53 12.27 5.76
CA GLY A 87 -5.88 11.40 6.73
C GLY A 87 -4.72 10.61 6.12
N GLY A 88 -3.86 10.07 6.96
CA GLY A 88 -2.79 9.20 6.52
C GLY A 88 -3.21 7.75 6.49
N ILE A 89 -2.52 6.96 5.68
CA ILE A 89 -2.64 5.51 5.63
C ILE A 89 -1.34 4.91 6.15
N HIS A 90 -1.46 4.05 7.13
CA HIS A 90 -0.34 3.33 7.70
C HIS A 90 -0.65 1.84 7.70
N ALA A 91 0.12 1.06 6.96
CA ALA A 91 0.08 -0.39 6.97
C ALA A 91 1.34 -0.96 7.64
N GLY A 92 1.14 -1.92 8.52
CA GLY A 92 2.21 -2.62 9.24
C GLY A 92 3.02 -3.57 8.35
N GLU A 93 3.69 -4.51 8.98
CA GLU A 93 4.51 -5.49 8.28
C GLU A 93 3.65 -6.58 7.63
N ARG A 94 4.09 -7.12 6.49
CA ARG A 94 3.43 -8.22 5.75
C ARG A 94 1.96 -7.94 5.42
N ALA A 95 1.63 -6.65 5.24
CA ALA A 95 0.31 -6.26 4.78
C ALA A 95 0.11 -6.64 3.32
N ARG A 96 -1.00 -7.29 2.99
CA ARG A 96 -1.41 -7.63 1.63
C ARG A 96 -2.60 -6.80 1.24
N ILE A 97 -2.40 -5.94 0.25
CA ILE A 97 -3.41 -5.00 -0.23
C ILE A 97 -3.69 -5.33 -1.70
N GLY A 98 -4.86 -5.90 -1.97
CA GLY A 98 -5.27 -6.35 -3.30
C GLY A 98 -5.74 -5.24 -4.24
N GLY A 99 -5.81 -4.01 -3.77
CA GLY A 99 -6.15 -2.82 -4.55
C GLY A 99 -5.11 -1.72 -4.40
N SER A 100 -5.51 -0.48 -4.69
CA SER A 100 -4.66 0.70 -4.54
C SER A 100 -4.66 1.25 -3.12
N VAL A 101 -3.62 2.04 -2.79
CA VAL A 101 -3.49 2.80 -1.54
C VAL A 101 -3.45 4.28 -1.88
N GLU A 102 -4.53 5.01 -1.58
CA GLU A 102 -4.73 6.36 -2.06
C GLU A 102 -5.10 7.33 -0.94
N THR A 103 -4.51 8.53 -0.97
CA THR A 103 -4.96 9.63 -0.11
C THR A 103 -4.86 10.96 -0.82
N VAL A 104 -5.69 11.92 -0.45
CA VAL A 104 -5.55 13.29 -0.99
C VAL A 104 -4.67 14.13 -0.07
N ASN A 105 -4.98 14.17 1.21
CA ASN A 105 -4.24 14.98 2.19
C ASN A 105 -3.75 14.09 3.34
N GLY A 106 -2.61 13.45 3.14
CA GLY A 106 -2.02 12.58 4.14
C GLY A 106 -0.83 11.81 3.61
N SER A 107 -0.07 11.24 4.51
CA SER A 107 1.06 10.41 4.14
C SER A 107 0.65 8.94 4.07
N VAL A 108 1.28 8.21 3.17
CA VAL A 108 1.17 6.76 3.05
C VAL A 108 2.46 6.14 3.57
N PHE A 109 2.34 5.17 4.47
CA PHE A 109 3.46 4.36 4.92
C PHE A 109 3.08 2.89 4.85
N ILE A 110 3.94 2.08 4.24
CA ILE A 110 3.78 0.62 4.15
C ILE A 110 5.05 -0.02 4.70
N GLY A 111 4.86 -0.87 5.70
CA GLY A 111 5.91 -1.56 6.43
C GLY A 111 6.55 -2.70 5.64
N ARG A 112 7.47 -3.40 6.31
CA ARG A 112 8.28 -4.45 5.70
C ARG A 112 7.43 -5.59 5.14
N ASP A 113 7.89 -6.12 4.02
CA ASP A 113 7.29 -7.28 3.35
C ASP A 113 5.82 -7.06 2.99
N GLY A 114 5.44 -5.78 2.81
CA GLY A 114 4.13 -5.39 2.32
C GLY A 114 4.00 -5.66 0.82
N GLU A 115 2.81 -6.00 0.38
CA GLU A 115 2.45 -6.22 -1.02
C GLU A 115 1.24 -5.37 -1.38
N VAL A 116 1.34 -4.60 -2.46
CA VAL A 116 0.24 -3.80 -3.03
C VAL A 116 0.07 -4.19 -4.49
N GLU A 117 -1.13 -4.65 -4.86
CA GLU A 117 -1.40 -5.06 -6.24
C GLU A 117 -1.77 -3.88 -7.14
N GLY A 118 -2.27 -2.79 -6.59
CA GLY A 118 -2.58 -1.54 -7.28
C GLY A 118 -1.48 -0.48 -7.12
N ASP A 119 -1.91 0.77 -7.23
CA ASP A 119 -1.06 1.95 -7.15
C ASP A 119 -0.91 2.45 -5.71
N VAL A 120 0.13 3.22 -5.45
CA VAL A 120 0.33 3.93 -4.17
C VAL A 120 0.44 5.42 -4.46
N GLU A 121 -0.60 6.18 -4.14
CA GLU A 121 -0.70 7.57 -4.54
C GLU A 121 -1.10 8.52 -3.39
N THR A 122 -0.57 9.73 -3.45
CA THR A 122 -1.05 10.84 -2.61
C THR A 122 -0.98 12.16 -3.38
N VAL A 123 -1.92 13.05 -3.15
CA VAL A 123 -1.81 14.41 -3.72
C VAL A 123 -0.91 15.28 -2.85
N ASN A 124 -1.18 15.34 -1.55
CA ASN A 124 -0.44 16.16 -0.59
C ASN A 124 0.02 15.33 0.60
N GLY A 125 1.20 14.73 0.50
CA GLY A 125 1.76 13.93 1.58
C GLY A 125 2.99 13.16 1.18
N ALA A 126 3.66 12.57 2.15
CA ALA A 126 4.81 11.75 1.88
C ALA A 126 4.42 10.29 1.63
N ILE A 127 5.17 9.60 0.77
CA ILE A 127 5.08 8.15 0.59
C ILE A 127 6.35 7.53 1.14
N GLY A 128 6.21 6.53 2.00
CA GLY A 128 7.30 5.74 2.54
C GLY A 128 7.03 4.25 2.40
N LEU A 129 7.88 3.56 1.66
CA LEU A 129 7.85 2.11 1.47
C LEU A 129 9.10 1.49 2.08
N VAL A 130 8.97 0.36 2.75
CA VAL A 130 10.11 -0.35 3.35
C VAL A 130 10.04 -1.83 2.98
N ALA A 131 10.97 -2.30 2.17
CA ALA A 131 11.01 -3.68 1.67
C ALA A 131 9.62 -4.13 1.14
N THR A 132 8.94 -3.25 0.40
CA THR A 132 7.56 -3.40 -0.06
C THR A 132 7.55 -3.66 -1.56
N VAL A 133 6.66 -4.53 -2.02
CA VAL A 133 6.39 -4.75 -3.45
C VAL A 133 5.13 -3.99 -3.84
N VAL A 134 5.22 -3.15 -4.87
CA VAL A 134 4.09 -2.46 -5.49
C VAL A 134 4.01 -2.89 -6.94
N ALA A 135 2.88 -3.46 -7.35
CA ALA A 135 2.69 -3.92 -8.72
C ALA A 135 2.33 -2.78 -9.68
N GLY A 136 1.66 -1.76 -9.18
CA GLY A 136 1.29 -0.55 -9.91
C GLY A 136 2.31 0.57 -9.81
N ASP A 137 1.82 1.79 -10.00
CA ASP A 137 2.59 3.02 -9.98
C ASP A 137 2.76 3.57 -8.55
N VAL A 138 3.78 4.42 -8.35
CA VAL A 138 3.93 5.22 -7.12
C VAL A 138 3.95 6.68 -7.50
N GLY A 139 3.02 7.47 -6.94
CA GLY A 139 2.84 8.85 -7.39
C GLY A 139 2.51 9.87 -6.30
N THR A 140 2.96 11.11 -6.49
CA THR A 140 2.55 12.25 -5.67
C THR A 140 2.58 13.55 -6.46
N SER A 141 1.71 14.50 -6.09
CA SER A 141 1.84 15.88 -6.60
C SER A 141 2.61 16.78 -5.64
N SER A 142 2.55 16.52 -4.32
CA SER A 142 3.21 17.36 -3.33
C SER A 142 3.60 16.56 -2.08
N GLY A 143 4.86 16.19 -1.99
CA GLY A 143 5.41 15.46 -0.86
C GLY A 143 6.73 14.76 -1.18
N ASN A 144 7.35 14.21 -0.17
CA ASN A 144 8.56 13.42 -0.37
C ASN A 144 8.19 11.96 -0.66
N VAL A 145 8.98 11.30 -1.50
CA VAL A 145 8.82 9.86 -1.73
C VAL A 145 10.09 9.14 -1.32
N THR A 146 9.92 8.08 -0.57
CA THR A 146 11.01 7.19 -0.17
C THR A 146 10.66 5.76 -0.57
N ILE A 147 11.30 5.29 -1.62
CA ILE A 147 11.34 3.87 -1.97
C ILE A 147 12.47 3.28 -1.15
N GLY A 148 12.13 2.74 0.03
CA GLY A 148 13.10 2.27 1.02
C GLY A 148 13.87 1.02 0.58
N ALA A 149 14.84 0.64 1.41
CA ALA A 149 15.71 -0.48 1.09
C ALA A 149 14.92 -1.76 0.77
N GLY A 150 15.30 -2.43 -0.33
CA GLY A 150 14.70 -3.69 -0.76
C GLY A 150 13.28 -3.58 -1.32
N SER A 151 12.74 -2.38 -1.50
CA SER A 151 11.42 -2.20 -2.10
C SER A 151 11.47 -2.39 -3.62
N HIS A 152 10.38 -2.88 -4.20
CA HIS A 152 10.27 -3.12 -5.62
C HIS A 152 8.96 -2.51 -6.16
N VAL A 153 9.08 -1.50 -7.01
CA VAL A 153 7.96 -0.89 -7.75
C VAL A 153 8.04 -1.38 -9.19
N ARG A 154 7.01 -2.08 -9.64
CA ARG A 154 6.96 -2.61 -11.01
C ARG A 154 6.49 -1.58 -12.01
N GLY A 155 5.60 -0.67 -11.59
CA GLY A 155 5.16 0.46 -12.37
C GLY A 155 6.15 1.61 -12.39
N ARG A 156 5.68 2.79 -12.73
CA ARG A 156 6.46 4.04 -12.76
C ARG A 156 6.47 4.73 -11.39
N LEU A 157 7.47 5.60 -11.22
CA LEU A 157 7.49 6.59 -10.14
C LEU A 157 7.27 7.97 -10.75
N HIS A 158 6.20 8.68 -10.35
CA HIS A 158 5.91 9.98 -10.93
C HIS A 158 5.63 11.06 -9.88
N VAL A 159 5.99 12.30 -10.25
CA VAL A 159 5.67 13.49 -9.49
C VAL A 159 5.05 14.52 -10.43
N ASP A 160 3.74 14.69 -10.27
CA ASP A 160 2.95 15.56 -11.14
C ASP A 160 2.95 17.02 -10.70
N LYS A 161 2.67 17.91 -11.64
CA LYS A 161 2.33 19.30 -11.30
C LYS A 161 0.96 19.34 -10.65
N PRO A 162 0.78 20.11 -9.56
CA PRO A 162 -0.55 20.36 -9.04
C PRO A 162 -1.44 20.99 -10.13
N SER A 163 -2.58 20.40 -10.41
CA SER A 163 -3.55 20.93 -11.37
C SER A 163 -4.32 22.12 -10.79
N ALA A 164 -3.64 23.25 -10.58
CA ALA A 164 -4.25 24.46 -10.02
C ALA A 164 -4.44 25.53 -11.10
N ASN A 165 -5.50 25.40 -11.88
CA ASN A 165 -5.86 26.43 -12.84
C ASN A 165 -6.71 27.57 -12.29
N TRP A 166 -7.07 27.60 -10.99
CA TRP A 166 -8.05 28.59 -10.50
C TRP A 166 -7.77 29.20 -9.12
N MET A 167 -6.73 28.78 -8.41
CA MET A 167 -6.44 29.34 -7.09
C MET A 167 -4.96 29.75 -7.00
N PRO A 168 -4.64 30.99 -6.59
CA PRO A 168 -3.26 31.43 -6.36
C PRO A 168 -2.74 30.82 -5.05
N ILE A 169 -2.48 29.52 -5.05
CA ILE A 169 -1.82 28.85 -3.94
C ILE A 169 -0.34 29.22 -4.06
N ARG A 170 0.24 29.78 -3.00
CA ARG A 170 1.68 29.91 -2.88
C ARG A 170 2.28 28.52 -2.92
N ILE A 171 2.74 28.10 -4.09
CA ILE A 171 3.48 26.86 -4.27
C ILE A 171 4.72 26.97 -3.40
N SER A 172 4.85 26.10 -2.41
CA SER A 172 6.07 26.01 -1.63
C SER A 172 7.24 25.80 -2.61
N THR A 173 8.19 26.75 -2.62
CA THR A 173 9.42 26.67 -3.43
C THR A 173 10.36 25.56 -2.97
N ARG A 174 9.99 24.81 -1.92
CA ARG A 174 10.80 23.74 -1.40
C ARG A 174 10.77 22.54 -2.35
N ARG A 175 11.93 22.19 -2.90
CA ARG A 175 12.10 21.02 -3.75
C ARG A 175 11.70 19.75 -2.99
N GLN A 176 10.91 18.89 -3.62
CA GLN A 176 10.56 17.59 -3.07
C GLN A 176 11.78 16.68 -3.06
N ARG A 177 11.86 15.85 -2.07
CA ARG A 177 12.94 14.89 -1.92
C ARG A 177 12.45 13.49 -2.28
N ILE A 178 13.07 12.93 -3.29
CA ILE A 178 12.81 11.57 -3.76
C ILE A 178 14.01 10.74 -3.44
N ILE A 179 13.82 9.62 -2.77
CA ILE A 179 14.90 8.72 -2.34
C ILE A 179 14.63 7.33 -2.86
N ILE A 180 15.58 6.79 -3.59
CA ILE A 180 15.61 5.38 -3.97
C ILE A 180 16.70 4.72 -3.15
N GLY A 181 16.29 3.88 -2.20
CA GLY A 181 17.15 3.28 -1.18
C GLY A 181 18.01 2.12 -1.66
N PRO A 182 18.84 1.57 -0.75
CA PRO A 182 19.72 0.44 -1.06
C PRO A 182 18.95 -0.78 -1.57
N GLY A 183 19.38 -1.32 -2.72
CA GLY A 183 18.75 -2.50 -3.32
C GLY A 183 17.32 -2.32 -3.79
N ALA A 184 16.81 -1.09 -3.78
CA ALA A 184 15.48 -0.81 -4.29
C ALA A 184 15.45 -0.91 -5.83
N VAL A 185 14.30 -1.31 -6.35
CA VAL A 185 14.09 -1.49 -7.79
C VAL A 185 12.85 -0.71 -8.21
N VAL A 186 12.94 0.05 -9.30
CA VAL A 186 11.81 0.66 -10.00
C VAL A 186 11.91 0.24 -11.45
N ASP A 187 11.04 -0.66 -11.90
CA ASP A 187 11.13 -1.21 -13.27
C ASP A 187 10.65 -0.21 -14.32
N GLY A 188 9.62 0.56 -14.00
CA GLY A 188 9.08 1.60 -14.89
C GLY A 188 9.92 2.88 -14.89
N PRO A 189 9.54 3.87 -15.71
CA PRO A 189 10.23 5.16 -15.77
C PRO A 189 10.01 5.98 -14.48
N LEU A 190 10.97 6.89 -14.22
CA LEU A 190 10.87 7.92 -13.20
C LEU A 190 10.56 9.25 -13.90
N GLU A 191 9.37 9.80 -13.69
CA GLU A 191 8.86 10.97 -14.40
C GLU A 191 8.59 12.12 -13.43
N PHE A 192 9.27 13.25 -13.64
CA PHE A 192 9.14 14.40 -12.74
C PHE A 192 8.72 15.64 -13.55
N GLU A 193 7.45 16.04 -13.39
CA GLU A 193 6.92 17.26 -14.04
C GLU A 193 7.31 18.56 -13.31
N ARG A 194 8.00 18.44 -12.18
CA ARG A 194 8.46 19.57 -11.37
C ARG A 194 9.83 19.31 -10.78
N GLU A 195 10.51 20.37 -10.33
CA GLU A 195 11.82 20.26 -9.73
C GLU A 195 11.80 19.41 -8.45
N VAL A 196 12.60 18.35 -8.44
CA VAL A 196 12.82 17.46 -7.30
C VAL A 196 14.32 17.34 -7.02
N THR A 197 14.66 16.91 -5.79
CA THR A 197 16.01 16.42 -5.48
C THR A 197 15.92 14.90 -5.43
N LEU A 198 16.46 14.25 -6.46
CA LEU A 198 16.42 12.79 -6.61
C LEU A 198 17.73 12.18 -6.09
N TYR A 199 17.64 11.40 -5.03
CA TYR A 199 18.76 10.59 -4.53
C TYR A 199 18.57 9.14 -4.94
N VAL A 200 19.58 8.55 -5.59
CA VAL A 200 19.57 7.15 -6.02
C VAL A 200 20.76 6.43 -5.40
N HIS A 201 20.51 5.37 -4.64
CA HIS A 201 21.58 4.58 -4.06
C HIS A 201 22.31 3.78 -5.15
N ASP A 202 23.65 3.64 -5.00
CA ASP A 202 24.48 2.98 -6.00
C ASP A 202 24.10 1.53 -6.31
N SER A 203 23.44 0.84 -5.36
CA SER A 203 22.91 -0.52 -5.56
C SER A 203 21.46 -0.56 -6.02
N ALA A 204 20.80 0.57 -6.21
CA ALA A 204 19.43 0.61 -6.71
C ALA A 204 19.40 0.41 -8.23
N ARG A 205 18.28 -0.10 -8.73
CA ARG A 205 18.02 -0.23 -10.18
C ARG A 205 16.77 0.56 -10.50
N VAL A 206 16.88 1.43 -11.49
CA VAL A 206 15.77 2.30 -11.89
C VAL A 206 15.66 2.32 -13.41
N GLY A 207 14.44 2.53 -13.91
CA GLY A 207 14.18 2.75 -15.32
C GLY A 207 14.68 4.11 -15.82
N GLU A 208 14.18 4.54 -16.96
CA GLU A 208 14.53 5.84 -17.56
C GLU A 208 14.11 6.99 -16.63
N ILE A 209 14.99 8.00 -16.46
CA ILE A 209 14.71 9.16 -15.63
C ILE A 209 14.45 10.38 -16.51
N SER A 210 13.31 11.03 -16.32
CA SER A 210 12.95 12.27 -16.98
C SER A 210 12.59 13.35 -15.97
N GLY A 211 12.97 14.60 -16.26
CA GLY A 211 12.66 15.78 -15.42
C GLY A 211 13.53 15.97 -14.19
N ALA A 212 14.50 15.09 -13.89
CA ALA A 212 15.43 15.25 -12.79
C ALA A 212 16.82 14.67 -13.09
N THR A 213 17.83 15.21 -12.42
CA THR A 213 19.20 14.64 -12.45
C THR A 213 19.41 13.86 -11.14
N PRO A 214 19.76 12.56 -11.20
CA PRO A 214 20.00 11.77 -10.01
C PRO A 214 21.29 12.20 -9.29
N VAL A 215 21.22 12.27 -7.97
CA VAL A 215 22.37 12.43 -7.08
C VAL A 215 22.70 11.05 -6.49
N PRO A 216 23.78 10.40 -6.90
CA PRO A 216 24.15 9.09 -6.38
C PRO A 216 24.60 9.19 -4.91
N TYR A 217 24.37 8.12 -4.16
CA TYR A 217 24.87 7.97 -2.80
C TYR A 217 25.12 6.50 -2.45
N SER A 218 26.07 6.24 -1.54
CA SER A 218 26.49 4.88 -1.14
C SER A 218 26.32 4.57 0.34
N THR A 219 25.85 5.55 1.12
CA THR A 219 25.63 5.38 2.56
C THR A 219 24.29 4.69 2.82
N PRO A 220 24.10 3.97 3.96
CA PRO A 220 22.83 3.30 4.25
C PRO A 220 21.60 4.23 4.26
N THR A 221 21.83 5.51 4.50
CA THR A 221 20.77 6.54 4.47
C THR A 221 21.16 7.65 3.51
N ALA A 222 20.19 8.18 2.78
CA ALA A 222 20.42 9.30 1.88
C ALA A 222 20.93 10.53 2.64
N PRO A 223 21.79 11.37 2.02
CA PRO A 223 22.34 12.56 2.64
C PRO A 223 21.25 13.44 3.26
N PRO A 224 21.50 14.13 4.39
CA PRO A 224 20.56 15.12 4.91
C PRO A 224 20.30 16.20 3.86
N ARG A 225 19.19 16.94 4.02
CA ARG A 225 18.99 18.13 3.18
C ARG A 225 20.18 19.07 3.37
N ALA A 226 20.72 19.57 2.24
CA ALA A 226 21.59 20.73 2.33
C ALA A 226 20.78 21.84 3.03
N SER A 227 21.30 22.36 4.13
CA SER A 227 20.74 23.54 4.78
C SER A 227 20.90 24.70 3.80
N ASP A 228 19.77 25.26 3.38
CA ASP A 228 19.73 26.53 2.66
C ASP A 228 20.28 27.66 3.52
#